data_7d66c9a5cc83334602996c74cfb9c680
#
_entry.id   7d66c9a5cc83334602996c74cfb9c680
#
_cell.length_a   1.000
_cell.length_b   1.000
_cell.length_c   1.000
_cell.angle_alpha   90.00
_cell.angle_beta   90.00
_cell.angle_gamma   90.00
#
_symmetry.space_group_name_H-M   'P 1'
#
loop_
_entity.id
_entity.type
_entity.pdbx_description
1 polymer ?
#
loop_
_entity_poly.entity_id
_entity_poly.type
_entity_poly.pdbx_seq_one_letter_code
_entity_poly.pdbx_strand_id
1 'polypeptide(L)'
;TNYIREDANSLDGYTGKAADKTTDSSGTSPWIAQFLPSLLVILREGMEAILVVAAVLAYLAKAGHKNKAPIVWGGVVLAFGLSIGLAFLFSYVTSLAGANQELLEGFAALFAVAMLIWVSNWMINKSSNKAWDEYIKKQTDASLTSGSLLGLAFISFLAVLREGAETILFYVPIVTAAGDKVHYVWIGLAVGLVALVIIYLLIQFAAVRIPLRPFFTITSLLMAFMAFTFTGSGIGELQEADVVSLTPISGFPTIDLLGIYPRVENLAAQAIVLAIIVGLYFFGKARLAREAAAQSRAGE
;
A
#
# COMPACT_ATOMS: atom_id res chain seq x y z
N THR A 1 33.83 4.80 -16.40
CA THR A 1 32.49 4.53 -15.83
C THR A 1 31.41 5.38 -16.48
N ASN A 2 31.65 6.67 -16.76
CA ASN A 2 30.66 7.54 -17.40
C ASN A 2 30.36 7.17 -18.87
N TYR A 3 31.32 6.64 -19.62
CA TYR A 3 31.14 6.24 -21.01
C TYR A 3 30.20 5.04 -21.19
N ILE A 4 30.24 4.07 -20.26
CA ILE A 4 29.36 2.89 -20.30
C ILE A 4 27.91 3.29 -19.98
N ARG A 5 27.72 4.29 -19.13
CA ARG A 5 26.39 4.84 -18.77
C ARG A 5 25.78 5.64 -19.94
N GLU A 6 26.58 6.38 -20.70
CA GLU A 6 26.13 7.09 -21.89
C GLU A 6 25.73 6.14 -23.02
N ASP A 7 26.48 5.05 -23.23
CA ASP A 7 26.17 4.03 -24.24
C ASP A 7 24.92 3.21 -23.88
N ALA A 8 24.75 2.82 -22.61
CA ALA A 8 23.54 2.14 -22.16
C ALA A 8 22.30 3.04 -22.30
N ASN A 9 22.40 4.31 -21.92
CA ASN A 9 21.32 5.29 -22.06
C ASN A 9 21.00 5.59 -23.52
N SER A 10 21.99 5.55 -24.44
CA SER A 10 21.76 5.75 -25.88
C SER A 10 21.07 4.56 -26.55
N LEU A 11 21.34 3.34 -26.07
CA LEU A 11 20.70 2.10 -26.55
C LEU A 11 19.25 2.00 -26.09
N ASP A 12 18.92 2.50 -24.92
CA ASP A 12 17.55 2.52 -24.39
C ASP A 12 16.72 3.72 -24.91
N GLY A 13 17.28 4.60 -25.74
CA GLY A 13 16.64 5.86 -26.13
C GLY A 13 16.56 6.88 -24.99
N TYR A 14 17.23 6.61 -23.88
CA TYR A 14 17.27 7.44 -22.69
C TYR A 14 18.41 8.44 -22.79
N THR A 15 18.23 9.51 -23.53
CA THR A 15 19.12 10.67 -23.43
C THR A 15 18.59 11.60 -22.35
N GLY A 16 19.30 11.68 -21.22
CA GLY A 16 18.89 12.43 -20.02
C GLY A 16 18.70 13.96 -20.16
N LYS A 17 18.55 14.46 -21.37
CA LYS A 17 18.12 15.83 -21.67
C LYS A 17 17.13 15.94 -22.84
N ALA A 18 16.85 14.86 -23.56
CA ALA A 18 15.89 14.84 -24.66
C ALA A 18 14.52 14.25 -24.27
N ALA A 19 14.38 13.71 -23.04
CA ALA A 19 13.13 13.13 -22.54
C ALA A 19 12.02 14.17 -22.26
N ASP A 20 12.31 15.47 -22.40
CA ASP A 20 11.29 16.53 -22.26
C ASP A 20 10.45 16.74 -23.54
N LYS A 21 10.67 15.91 -24.59
CA LYS A 21 9.93 16.02 -25.87
C LYS A 21 9.50 14.69 -26.50
N THR A 22 9.68 13.54 -25.87
CA THR A 22 8.99 12.34 -26.33
C THR A 22 7.57 12.40 -25.77
N THR A 23 6.64 12.75 -26.64
CA THR A 23 5.20 12.61 -26.44
C THR A 23 4.93 11.24 -25.81
N ASP A 24 4.48 11.27 -24.54
CA ASP A 24 3.92 10.14 -23.80
C ASP A 24 2.92 9.43 -24.73
N SER A 25 3.32 8.34 -25.34
CA SER A 25 2.46 7.55 -26.23
C SER A 25 1.33 6.85 -25.44
N SER A 26 1.33 6.96 -24.10
CA SER A 26 0.31 6.38 -23.22
C SER A 26 -0.91 7.26 -23.01
N GLY A 27 -0.94 8.50 -23.51
CA GLY A 27 -2.09 9.42 -23.33
C GLY A 27 -2.39 9.79 -21.87
N THR A 28 -1.63 9.30 -20.92
CA THR A 28 -1.79 9.59 -19.48
C THR A 28 -0.89 10.77 -19.11
N SER A 29 -1.49 11.85 -18.64
CA SER A 29 -0.70 13.03 -18.21
C SER A 29 0.31 12.62 -17.13
N PRO A 30 1.60 13.01 -17.23
CA PRO A 30 2.67 12.57 -16.33
C PRO A 30 2.40 12.79 -14.84
N TRP A 31 1.59 13.79 -14.47
CA TRP A 31 1.22 14.07 -13.09
C TRP A 31 0.28 13.02 -12.49
N ILE A 32 -0.56 12.35 -13.32
CA ILE A 32 -1.52 11.33 -12.84
C ILE A 32 -0.76 10.09 -12.35
N ALA A 33 0.34 9.74 -12.99
CA ALA A 33 1.15 8.58 -12.64
C ALA A 33 1.72 8.65 -11.22
N GLN A 34 1.99 9.85 -10.69
CA GLN A 34 2.50 10.06 -9.33
C GLN A 34 1.40 10.42 -8.32
N PHE A 35 0.42 11.24 -8.74
CA PHE A 35 -0.68 11.68 -7.89
C PHE A 35 -1.60 10.53 -7.50
N LEU A 36 -2.02 9.71 -8.47
CA LEU A 36 -3.05 8.69 -8.25
C LEU A 36 -2.59 7.57 -7.31
N PRO A 37 -1.41 6.94 -7.46
CA PRO A 37 -0.92 5.96 -6.50
C PRO A 37 -0.81 6.53 -5.07
N SER A 38 -0.27 7.74 -4.92
CA SER A 38 -0.15 8.42 -3.64
C SER A 38 -1.52 8.61 -2.97
N LEU A 39 -2.49 9.18 -3.71
CA LEU A 39 -3.86 9.37 -3.24
C LEU A 39 -4.51 8.04 -2.82
N LEU A 40 -4.37 7.00 -3.63
CA LEU A 40 -5.02 5.72 -3.40
C LEU A 40 -4.43 4.97 -2.21
N VAL A 41 -3.10 5.02 -2.01
CA VAL A 41 -2.44 4.44 -0.83
C VAL A 41 -2.94 5.09 0.44
N ILE A 42 -2.86 6.42 0.55
CA ILE A 42 -3.25 7.10 1.79
C ILE A 42 -4.74 6.94 2.09
N LEU A 43 -5.60 6.92 1.06
CA LEU A 43 -7.03 6.65 1.25
C LEU A 43 -7.25 5.24 1.78
N ARG A 44 -6.55 4.26 1.25
CA ARG A 44 -6.69 2.87 1.67
C ARG A 44 -6.21 2.68 3.11
N GLU A 45 -4.95 3.01 3.42
CA GLU A 45 -4.37 2.80 4.75
C GLU A 45 -5.11 3.65 5.80
N GLY A 46 -5.41 4.89 5.47
CA GLY A 46 -6.19 5.76 6.34
C GLY A 46 -7.61 5.25 6.61
N MET A 47 -8.28 4.67 5.61
CA MET A 47 -9.60 4.05 5.80
C MET A 47 -9.52 2.83 6.72
N GLU A 48 -8.49 1.99 6.60
CA GLU A 48 -8.29 0.85 7.50
C GLU A 48 -8.07 1.32 8.94
N ALA A 49 -7.21 2.31 9.14
CA ALA A 49 -7.03 2.94 10.45
C ALA A 49 -8.34 3.51 11.02
N ILE A 50 -9.12 4.25 10.21
CA ILE A 50 -10.42 4.81 10.61
C ILE A 50 -11.39 3.70 11.01
N LEU A 51 -11.49 2.60 10.24
CA LEU A 51 -12.39 1.49 10.53
C LEU A 51 -12.07 0.83 11.87
N VAL A 52 -10.79 0.60 12.17
CA VAL A 52 -10.37 0.00 13.44
C VAL A 52 -10.66 0.94 14.61
N VAL A 53 -10.26 2.22 14.51
CA VAL A 53 -10.50 3.22 15.56
C VAL A 53 -12.00 3.42 15.79
N ALA A 54 -12.80 3.53 14.73
CA ALA A 54 -14.25 3.66 14.84
C ALA A 54 -14.89 2.43 15.50
N ALA A 55 -14.42 1.22 15.20
CA ALA A 55 -14.90 0.00 15.83
C ALA A 55 -14.58 -0.04 17.34
N VAL A 56 -13.35 0.35 17.74
CA VAL A 56 -12.95 0.44 19.15
C VAL A 56 -13.79 1.49 19.89
N LEU A 57 -14.00 2.67 19.30
CA LEU A 57 -14.84 3.72 19.89
C LEU A 57 -16.31 3.29 20.00
N ALA A 58 -16.85 2.62 18.99
CA ALA A 58 -18.22 2.09 19.03
C ALA A 58 -18.40 1.03 20.10
N TYR A 59 -17.40 0.15 20.27
CA TYR A 59 -17.39 -0.84 21.33
C TYR A 59 -17.35 -0.17 22.72
N LEU A 60 -16.47 0.81 22.92
CA LEU A 60 -16.36 1.58 24.16
C LEU A 60 -17.69 2.27 24.50
N ALA A 61 -18.39 2.78 23.48
CA ALA A 61 -19.70 3.40 23.64
C ALA A 61 -20.77 2.40 24.08
N LYS A 62 -20.77 1.19 23.50
CA LYS A 62 -21.70 0.09 23.88
C LYS A 62 -21.43 -0.44 25.29
N ALA A 63 -20.16 -0.48 25.71
CA ALA A 63 -19.75 -0.88 27.05
C ALA A 63 -20.05 0.18 28.14
N GLY A 64 -20.64 1.33 27.79
CA GLY A 64 -20.98 2.39 28.74
C GLY A 64 -19.79 3.29 29.14
N HIS A 65 -18.64 3.14 28.49
CA HIS A 65 -17.38 3.83 28.87
C HIS A 65 -17.01 4.96 27.90
N LYS A 66 -17.99 5.70 27.37
CA LYS A 66 -17.76 6.81 26.41
C LYS A 66 -16.77 7.88 26.91
N ASN A 67 -16.74 8.12 28.23
CA ASN A 67 -15.84 9.07 28.87
C ASN A 67 -14.35 8.70 28.75
N LYS A 68 -14.04 7.49 28.27
CA LYS A 68 -12.67 6.98 28.09
C LYS A 68 -12.18 7.03 26.64
N ALA A 69 -12.99 7.54 25.72
CA ALA A 69 -12.59 7.81 24.33
C ALA A 69 -11.29 8.65 24.19
N PRO A 70 -11.01 9.65 25.06
CA PRO A 70 -9.74 10.39 25.00
C PRO A 70 -8.49 9.52 25.13
N ILE A 71 -8.56 8.39 25.83
CA ILE A 71 -7.43 7.46 26.00
C ILE A 71 -7.13 6.76 24.66
N VAL A 72 -8.16 6.35 23.93
CA VAL A 72 -8.05 5.77 22.59
C VAL A 72 -7.41 6.79 21.63
N TRP A 73 -7.90 8.03 21.65
CA TRP A 73 -7.32 9.12 20.86
C TRP A 73 -5.87 9.43 21.23
N GLY A 74 -5.50 9.33 22.50
CA GLY A 74 -4.11 9.44 22.94
C GLY A 74 -3.21 8.39 22.26
N GLY A 75 -3.68 7.13 22.17
CA GLY A 75 -2.99 6.07 21.44
C GLY A 75 -2.87 6.37 19.95
N VAL A 76 -3.93 6.86 19.32
CA VAL A 76 -3.94 7.24 17.88
C VAL A 76 -2.93 8.36 17.61
N VAL A 77 -2.95 9.44 18.42
CA VAL A 77 -2.04 10.58 18.24
C VAL A 77 -0.57 10.15 18.42
N LEU A 78 -0.31 9.32 19.43
CA LEU A 78 1.03 8.79 19.67
C LEU A 78 1.52 7.93 18.49
N ALA A 79 0.66 7.05 17.97
CA ALA A 79 0.97 6.22 16.81
C ALA A 79 1.25 7.06 15.57
N PHE A 80 0.43 8.07 15.32
CA PHE A 80 0.61 8.99 14.19
C PHE A 80 1.94 9.76 14.30
N GLY A 81 2.25 10.30 15.48
CA GLY A 81 3.52 10.97 15.74
C GLY A 81 4.72 10.04 15.54
N LEU A 82 4.63 8.79 16.01
CA LEU A 82 5.68 7.80 15.83
C LEU A 82 5.83 7.39 14.35
N SER A 83 4.74 7.25 13.61
CA SER A 83 4.78 6.99 12.17
C SER A 83 5.49 8.10 11.40
N ILE A 84 5.22 9.37 11.72
CA ILE A 84 5.97 10.50 11.15
C ILE A 84 7.46 10.40 11.51
N GLY A 85 7.78 10.09 12.75
CA GLY A 85 9.17 9.87 13.20
C GLY A 85 9.87 8.75 12.42
N LEU A 86 9.17 7.64 12.18
CA LEU A 86 9.67 6.52 11.36
C LEU A 86 9.89 6.92 9.90
N ALA A 87 9.01 7.76 9.32
CA ALA A 87 9.19 8.27 7.96
C ALA A 87 10.46 9.13 7.84
N PHE A 88 10.70 10.02 8.80
CA PHE A 88 11.94 10.80 8.86
C PHE A 88 13.17 9.93 9.08
N LEU A 89 13.09 8.94 9.98
CA LEU A 89 14.18 8.00 10.22
C LEU A 89 14.52 7.22 8.95
N PHE A 90 13.52 6.72 8.23
CA PHE A 90 13.71 6.00 6.98
C PHE A 90 14.37 6.91 5.93
N SER A 91 13.86 8.13 5.74
CA SER A 91 14.44 9.11 4.82
C SER A 91 15.89 9.46 5.19
N TYR A 92 16.20 9.58 6.48
CA TYR A 92 17.57 9.83 6.95
C TYR A 92 18.50 8.65 6.66
N VAL A 93 18.05 7.43 6.93
CA VAL A 93 18.83 6.21 6.65
C VAL A 93 19.12 6.06 5.16
N THR A 94 18.12 6.27 4.30
CA THR A 94 18.32 6.21 2.84
C THR A 94 19.25 7.30 2.34
N SER A 95 19.17 8.51 2.89
CA SER A 95 20.08 9.59 2.52
C SER A 95 21.56 9.32 2.92
N LEU A 96 21.79 8.52 3.96
CA LEU A 96 23.13 8.11 4.38
C LEU A 96 23.69 6.95 3.53
N ALA A 97 22.85 6.24 2.81
CA ALA A 97 23.25 5.07 2.03
C ALA A 97 24.14 5.42 0.82
N GLY A 98 24.10 6.66 0.34
CA GLY A 98 24.94 7.15 -0.74
C GLY A 98 24.88 6.26 -1.99
N ALA A 99 26.01 5.63 -2.35
CA ALA A 99 26.11 4.74 -3.52
C ALA A 99 25.23 3.47 -3.47
N ASN A 100 24.66 3.14 -2.32
CA ASN A 100 23.76 1.99 -2.14
C ASN A 100 22.27 2.40 -2.06
N GLN A 101 21.94 3.64 -2.38
CA GLN A 101 20.58 4.15 -2.28
C GLN A 101 19.62 3.37 -3.23
N GLU A 102 20.01 3.20 -4.48
CA GLU A 102 19.24 2.45 -5.51
C GLU A 102 18.99 1.00 -5.06
N LEU A 103 19.99 0.39 -4.43
CA LEU A 103 19.87 -0.96 -3.87
C LEU A 103 18.83 -1.02 -2.73
N LEU A 104 18.85 -0.07 -1.81
CA LEU A 104 17.87 0.00 -0.71
C LEU A 104 16.45 0.27 -1.24
N GLU A 105 16.32 1.16 -2.22
CA GLU A 105 15.04 1.50 -2.85
C GLU A 105 14.45 0.31 -3.61
N GLY A 106 15.28 -0.41 -4.37
CA GLY A 106 14.88 -1.63 -5.08
C GLY A 106 14.42 -2.74 -4.12
N PHE A 107 15.18 -3.01 -3.06
CA PHE A 107 14.76 -3.99 -2.06
C PHE A 107 13.52 -3.55 -1.28
N ALA A 108 13.37 -2.27 -0.95
CA ALA A 108 12.18 -1.75 -0.28
C ALA A 108 10.94 -1.90 -1.18
N ALA A 109 11.07 -1.63 -2.49
CA ALA A 109 9.98 -1.82 -3.45
C ALA A 109 9.57 -3.29 -3.57
N LEU A 110 10.52 -4.23 -3.67
CA LEU A 110 10.20 -5.65 -3.74
C LEU A 110 9.63 -6.19 -2.41
N PHE A 111 10.07 -5.67 -1.27
CA PHE A 111 9.48 -5.97 0.03
C PHE A 111 8.03 -5.46 0.09
N ALA A 112 7.77 -4.24 -0.40
CA ALA A 112 6.41 -3.71 -0.52
C ALA A 112 5.54 -4.60 -1.42
N VAL A 113 6.06 -5.12 -2.55
CA VAL A 113 5.35 -6.08 -3.41
C VAL A 113 4.94 -7.33 -2.64
N ALA A 114 5.87 -7.93 -1.89
CA ALA A 114 5.58 -9.13 -1.09
C ALA A 114 4.49 -8.84 -0.04
N MET A 115 4.55 -7.69 0.63
CA MET A 115 3.53 -7.24 1.58
C MET A 115 2.18 -7.00 0.91
N LEU A 116 2.14 -6.33 -0.24
CA LEU A 116 0.92 -6.08 -1.00
C LEU A 116 0.22 -7.38 -1.41
N ILE A 117 0.98 -8.36 -1.90
CA ILE A 117 0.44 -9.68 -2.27
C ILE A 117 -0.12 -10.40 -1.03
N TRP A 118 0.62 -10.40 0.08
CA TRP A 118 0.21 -11.06 1.31
C TRP A 118 -1.06 -10.43 1.89
N VAL A 119 -1.09 -9.10 2.01
CA VAL A 119 -2.23 -8.35 2.56
C VAL A 119 -3.45 -8.47 1.63
N SER A 120 -3.28 -8.37 0.31
CA SER A 120 -4.36 -8.56 -0.67
C SER A 120 -5.04 -9.92 -0.50
N ASN A 121 -4.26 -10.99 -0.37
CA ASN A 121 -4.80 -12.34 -0.14
C ASN A 121 -5.49 -12.47 1.22
N TRP A 122 -4.95 -11.86 2.28
CA TRP A 122 -5.56 -11.84 3.61
C TRP A 122 -6.90 -11.08 3.62
N MET A 123 -7.00 -9.94 2.91
CA MET A 123 -8.21 -9.15 2.84
C MET A 123 -9.36 -9.84 2.12
N ILE A 124 -9.09 -10.54 1.01
CA ILE A 124 -10.10 -11.32 0.29
C ILE A 124 -10.77 -12.31 1.25
N ASN A 125 -9.99 -12.96 2.11
CA ASN A 125 -10.49 -13.91 3.09
C ASN A 125 -11.30 -13.27 4.23
N LYS A 126 -11.09 -11.97 4.51
CA LYS A 126 -11.81 -11.21 5.57
C LYS A 126 -12.92 -10.30 5.05
N SER A 127 -13.23 -10.31 3.77
CA SER A 127 -14.26 -9.46 3.15
C SER A 127 -15.71 -9.75 3.62
N SER A 128 -15.94 -10.80 4.41
CA SER A 128 -17.24 -11.07 5.01
C SER A 128 -17.46 -10.25 6.29
N ASN A 129 -18.63 -9.64 6.45
CA ASN A 129 -18.99 -8.87 7.64
C ASN A 129 -18.80 -9.67 8.94
N LYS A 130 -19.13 -10.98 8.92
CA LYS A 130 -18.95 -11.86 10.08
C LYS A 130 -17.49 -12.01 10.50
N ALA A 131 -16.59 -12.22 9.53
CA ALA A 131 -15.15 -12.37 9.80
C ALA A 131 -14.54 -11.06 10.34
N TRP A 132 -15.01 -9.91 9.89
CA TRP A 132 -14.60 -8.61 10.40
C TRP A 132 -15.10 -8.38 11.84
N ASP A 133 -16.39 -8.63 12.10
CA ASP A 133 -16.98 -8.50 13.43
C ASP A 133 -16.30 -9.43 14.45
N GLU A 134 -16.00 -10.67 14.08
CA GLU A 134 -15.25 -11.61 14.91
C GLU A 134 -13.82 -11.15 15.17
N TYR A 135 -13.14 -10.60 14.17
CA TYR A 135 -11.79 -10.06 14.32
C TYR A 135 -11.76 -8.91 15.33
N ILE A 136 -12.65 -7.91 15.17
CA ILE A 136 -12.76 -6.78 16.10
C ILE A 136 -13.16 -7.24 17.49
N LYS A 137 -14.13 -8.14 17.60
CA LYS A 137 -14.58 -8.68 18.88
C LYS A 137 -13.44 -9.39 19.60
N LYS A 138 -12.71 -10.27 18.93
CA LYS A 138 -11.57 -11.00 19.52
C LYS A 138 -10.46 -10.07 19.99
N GLN A 139 -10.15 -9.03 19.24
CA GLN A 139 -9.15 -8.01 19.60
C GLN A 139 -9.59 -7.21 20.83
N THR A 140 -10.88 -6.90 20.95
CA THR A 140 -11.44 -6.02 21.98
C THR A 140 -11.77 -6.78 23.25
N ASP A 141 -12.33 -8.00 23.16
CA ASP A 141 -12.66 -8.85 24.32
C ASP A 141 -11.38 -9.24 25.10
N ALA A 142 -10.28 -9.51 24.41
CA ALA A 142 -8.99 -9.79 25.05
C ALA A 142 -8.50 -8.65 25.95
N SER A 143 -8.82 -7.40 25.62
CA SER A 143 -8.42 -6.22 26.37
C SER A 143 -9.39 -5.87 27.49
N LEU A 144 -10.67 -6.23 27.35
CA LEU A 144 -11.68 -5.97 28.38
C LEU A 144 -11.67 -7.02 29.49
N THR A 145 -11.35 -8.27 29.16
CA THR A 145 -11.21 -9.34 30.17
C THR A 145 -10.11 -9.01 31.19
N SER A 146 -9.12 -8.21 30.80
CA SER A 146 -8.08 -7.69 31.69
C SER A 146 -8.48 -6.42 32.45
N GLY A 147 -9.65 -5.82 32.17
CA GLY A 147 -10.10 -4.56 32.80
C GLY A 147 -9.23 -3.34 32.46
N SER A 148 -8.27 -3.49 31.57
CA SER A 148 -7.25 -2.48 31.28
C SER A 148 -7.67 -1.58 30.13
N LEU A 149 -8.00 -0.33 30.47
CA LEU A 149 -8.25 0.73 29.47
C LEU A 149 -6.99 1.08 28.65
N LEU A 150 -5.82 0.88 29.25
CA LEU A 150 -4.55 0.97 28.54
C LEU A 150 -4.45 -0.08 27.42
N GLY A 151 -5.07 -1.26 27.59
CA GLY A 151 -5.15 -2.27 26.55
C GLY A 151 -5.89 -1.78 25.30
N LEU A 152 -7.01 -1.05 25.46
CA LEU A 152 -7.74 -0.48 24.32
C LEU A 152 -6.95 0.62 23.62
N ALA A 153 -6.28 1.50 24.38
CA ALA A 153 -5.39 2.50 23.81
C ALA A 153 -4.23 1.85 23.04
N PHE A 154 -3.68 0.77 23.59
CA PHE A 154 -2.57 0.04 22.99
C PHE A 154 -2.98 -0.68 21.67
N ILE A 155 -4.19 -1.26 21.61
CA ILE A 155 -4.72 -1.85 20.39
C ILE A 155 -4.88 -0.77 19.30
N SER A 156 -5.49 0.37 19.65
CA SER A 156 -5.66 1.48 18.71
C SER A 156 -4.31 2.05 18.28
N PHE A 157 -3.36 2.17 19.20
CA PHE A 157 -1.98 2.56 18.92
C PHE A 157 -1.31 1.61 17.93
N LEU A 158 -1.33 0.29 18.20
CA LEU A 158 -0.71 -0.70 17.32
C LEU A 158 -1.36 -0.76 15.95
N ALA A 159 -2.69 -0.65 15.89
CA ALA A 159 -3.40 -0.62 14.61
C ALA A 159 -2.97 0.58 13.76
N VAL A 160 -3.01 1.78 14.31
CA VAL A 160 -2.63 3.01 13.57
C VAL A 160 -1.14 3.02 13.24
N LEU A 161 -0.29 2.54 14.14
CA LEU A 161 1.16 2.43 13.89
C LEU A 161 1.46 1.46 12.75
N ARG A 162 0.73 0.35 12.68
CA ARG A 162 0.85 -0.62 11.60
C ARG A 162 0.50 0.02 10.26
N GLU A 163 -0.67 0.67 10.15
CA GLU A 163 -1.10 1.33 8.92
C GLU A 163 -0.14 2.48 8.53
N GLY A 164 0.41 3.19 9.52
CA GLY A 164 1.46 4.18 9.30
C GLY A 164 2.75 3.59 8.75
N ALA A 165 3.18 2.44 9.27
CA ALA A 165 4.36 1.73 8.77
C ALA A 165 4.14 1.18 7.34
N GLU A 166 2.96 0.60 7.06
CA GLU A 166 2.59 0.14 5.71
C GLU A 166 2.55 1.33 4.73
N THR A 167 1.97 2.48 5.14
CA THR A 167 1.98 3.71 4.35
C THR A 167 3.41 4.11 3.96
N ILE A 168 4.34 4.13 4.90
CA ILE A 168 5.74 4.48 4.62
C ILE A 168 6.34 3.53 3.59
N LEU A 169 6.17 2.22 3.77
CA LEU A 169 6.69 1.21 2.86
C LEU A 169 6.16 1.39 1.42
N PHE A 170 4.89 1.76 1.26
CA PHE A 170 4.30 1.97 -0.06
C PHE A 170 4.67 3.31 -0.68
N TYR A 171 4.96 4.33 0.16
CA TYR A 171 5.40 5.62 -0.34
C TYR A 171 6.84 5.60 -0.84
N VAL A 172 7.71 4.72 -0.35
CA VAL A 172 9.09 4.60 -0.82
C VAL A 172 9.14 4.42 -2.35
N PRO A 173 8.57 3.35 -2.94
CA PRO A 173 8.62 3.17 -4.39
C PRO A 173 7.86 4.26 -5.18
N ILE A 174 6.83 4.88 -4.60
CA ILE A 174 6.10 6.00 -5.25
C ILE A 174 6.99 7.24 -5.34
N VAL A 175 7.69 7.57 -4.25
CA VAL A 175 8.58 8.73 -4.19
C VAL A 175 9.80 8.53 -5.08
N THR A 176 10.40 7.34 -5.06
CA THR A 176 11.53 6.98 -5.92
C THR A 176 11.16 7.08 -7.40
N ALA A 177 10.06 6.45 -7.82
CA ALA A 177 9.60 6.51 -9.20
C ALA A 177 9.17 7.91 -9.66
N ALA A 178 8.88 8.83 -8.74
CA ALA A 178 8.47 10.18 -9.07
C ALA A 178 9.64 11.11 -9.46
N GLY A 179 10.84 10.89 -8.95
CA GLY A 179 12.01 11.73 -9.21
C GLY A 179 11.70 13.22 -9.03
N ASP A 180 11.96 14.02 -10.06
CA ASP A 180 11.72 15.48 -10.05
C ASP A 180 10.22 15.85 -9.89
N LYS A 181 9.30 14.91 -10.15
CA LYS A 181 7.84 15.10 -10.06
C LYS A 181 7.26 14.76 -8.69
N VAL A 182 8.09 14.58 -7.67
CA VAL A 182 7.70 14.20 -6.30
C VAL A 182 6.65 15.14 -5.67
N HIS A 183 6.57 16.39 -6.12
CA HIS A 183 5.55 17.34 -5.66
C HIS A 183 4.11 16.85 -5.92
N TYR A 184 3.86 16.09 -7.00
CA TYR A 184 2.53 15.51 -7.26
C TYR A 184 2.20 14.38 -6.26
N VAL A 185 3.21 13.65 -5.76
CA VAL A 185 3.04 12.68 -4.68
C VAL A 185 2.54 13.36 -3.42
N TRP A 186 3.17 14.48 -3.04
CA TRP A 186 2.76 15.25 -1.85
C TRP A 186 1.39 15.89 -1.99
N ILE A 187 1.01 16.32 -3.20
CA ILE A 187 -0.34 16.80 -3.48
C ILE A 187 -1.35 15.65 -3.32
N GLY A 188 -1.05 14.45 -3.83
CA GLY A 188 -1.89 13.26 -3.65
C GLY A 188 -2.09 12.90 -2.19
N LEU A 189 -1.01 12.93 -1.39
CA LEU A 189 -1.06 12.73 0.06
C LEU A 189 -1.97 13.76 0.75
N ALA A 190 -1.78 15.05 0.45
CA ALA A 190 -2.56 16.13 1.07
C ALA A 190 -4.06 16.02 0.74
N VAL A 191 -4.39 15.78 -0.53
CA VAL A 191 -5.78 15.59 -0.98
C VAL A 191 -6.39 14.35 -0.31
N GLY A 192 -5.63 13.25 -0.21
CA GLY A 192 -6.06 12.04 0.46
C GLY A 192 -6.33 12.24 1.94
N LEU A 193 -5.46 12.95 2.65
CA LEU A 193 -5.68 13.29 4.08
C LEU A 193 -6.94 14.14 4.28
N VAL A 194 -7.17 15.14 3.42
CA VAL A 194 -8.42 15.94 3.47
C VAL A 194 -9.64 15.05 3.22
N ALA A 195 -9.57 14.16 2.23
CA ALA A 195 -10.65 13.22 1.95
C ALA A 195 -10.92 12.27 3.13
N LEU A 196 -9.87 11.77 3.80
CA LEU A 196 -10.01 10.93 5.01
C LEU A 196 -10.69 11.66 6.16
N VAL A 197 -10.37 12.94 6.38
CA VAL A 197 -11.06 13.76 7.38
C VAL A 197 -12.53 13.89 7.04
N ILE A 198 -12.87 14.17 5.77
CA ILE A 198 -14.27 14.26 5.33
C ILE A 198 -14.99 12.92 5.54
N ILE A 199 -14.37 11.80 5.15
CA ILE A 199 -14.95 10.47 5.33
C ILE A 199 -15.17 10.17 6.81
N TYR A 200 -14.18 10.48 7.66
CA TYR A 200 -14.32 10.29 9.11
C TYR A 200 -15.49 11.10 9.68
N LEU A 201 -15.63 12.36 9.30
CA LEU A 201 -16.74 13.20 9.74
C LEU A 201 -18.10 12.66 9.25
N LEU A 202 -18.17 12.16 8.00
CA LEU A 202 -19.39 11.54 7.48
C LEU A 202 -19.77 10.28 8.26
N ILE A 203 -18.80 9.42 8.60
CA ILE A 203 -19.03 8.23 9.44
C ILE A 203 -19.53 8.64 10.83
N GLN A 204 -18.86 9.62 11.44
CA GLN A 204 -19.13 10.03 12.81
C GLN A 204 -20.49 10.75 12.97
N PHE A 205 -20.83 11.65 12.04
CA PHE A 205 -22.02 12.51 12.17
C PHE A 205 -23.21 12.08 11.34
N ALA A 206 -22.98 11.50 10.16
CA ALA A 206 -24.06 11.08 9.26
C ALA A 206 -24.46 9.62 9.43
N ALA A 207 -23.85 8.89 10.37
CA ALA A 207 -24.07 7.45 10.61
C ALA A 207 -23.99 6.59 9.32
N VAL A 208 -23.17 7.03 8.37
CA VAL A 208 -22.98 6.31 7.10
C VAL A 208 -22.28 5.00 7.38
N ARG A 209 -22.89 3.90 6.96
CA ARG A 209 -22.27 2.58 7.04
C ARG A 209 -21.48 2.32 5.77
N ILE A 210 -20.18 2.13 5.93
CA ILE A 210 -19.32 1.75 4.80
C ILE A 210 -19.65 0.32 4.40
N PRO A 211 -19.96 0.07 3.11
CA PRO A 211 -20.17 -1.29 2.62
C PRO A 211 -18.82 -2.00 2.54
N LEU A 212 -18.47 -2.79 3.56
CA LEU A 212 -17.16 -3.43 3.71
C LEU A 212 -16.77 -4.31 2.51
N ARG A 213 -17.72 -5.07 1.93
CA ARG A 213 -17.44 -5.95 0.78
C ARG A 213 -16.89 -5.21 -0.44
N PRO A 214 -17.57 -4.20 -1.01
CA PRO A 214 -17.02 -3.48 -2.16
C PRO A 214 -15.75 -2.72 -1.80
N PHE A 215 -15.65 -2.17 -0.58
CA PHE A 215 -14.43 -1.53 -0.11
C PHE A 215 -13.24 -2.49 -0.18
N PHE A 216 -13.31 -3.65 0.47
CA PHE A 216 -12.22 -4.63 0.47
C PHE A 216 -11.93 -5.21 -0.93
N THR A 217 -12.95 -5.35 -1.77
CA THR A 217 -12.74 -5.84 -3.14
C THR A 217 -11.97 -4.81 -3.99
N ILE A 218 -12.37 -3.55 -3.93
CA ILE A 218 -11.73 -2.46 -4.69
C ILE A 218 -10.30 -2.26 -4.20
N THR A 219 -10.08 -2.23 -2.88
CA THR A 219 -8.74 -2.06 -2.30
C THR A 219 -7.83 -3.24 -2.61
N SER A 220 -8.33 -4.49 -2.60
CA SER A 220 -7.55 -5.66 -3.01
C SER A 220 -7.13 -5.61 -4.48
N LEU A 221 -8.02 -5.15 -5.37
CA LEU A 221 -7.68 -4.98 -6.77
C LEU A 221 -6.62 -3.88 -6.96
N LEU A 222 -6.76 -2.78 -6.21
CA LEU A 222 -5.77 -1.71 -6.21
C LEU A 222 -4.39 -2.20 -5.74
N MET A 223 -4.34 -3.01 -4.66
CA MET A 223 -3.09 -3.60 -4.18
C MET A 223 -2.44 -4.51 -5.22
N ALA A 224 -3.24 -5.31 -5.91
CA ALA A 224 -2.75 -6.16 -6.99
C ALA A 224 -2.14 -5.32 -8.13
N PHE A 225 -2.79 -4.21 -8.49
CA PHE A 225 -2.29 -3.26 -9.46
C PHE A 225 -0.97 -2.62 -9.00
N MET A 226 -0.91 -2.15 -7.74
CA MET A 226 0.30 -1.56 -7.18
C MET A 226 1.45 -2.56 -7.06
N ALA A 227 1.16 -3.82 -6.67
CA ALA A 227 2.17 -4.87 -6.62
C ALA A 227 2.80 -5.11 -8.01
N PHE A 228 1.97 -5.09 -9.06
CA PHE A 228 2.46 -5.17 -10.44
C PHE A 228 3.36 -3.98 -10.81
N THR A 229 2.92 -2.76 -10.51
CA THR A 229 3.67 -1.53 -10.80
C THR A 229 4.99 -1.46 -10.03
N PHE A 230 4.96 -1.72 -8.72
CA PHE A 230 6.16 -1.67 -7.87
C PHE A 230 7.16 -2.77 -8.20
N THR A 231 6.72 -3.90 -8.75
CA THR A 231 7.65 -4.93 -9.27
C THR A 231 8.50 -4.35 -10.39
N GLY A 232 7.88 -3.61 -11.30
CA GLY A 232 8.59 -2.97 -12.39
C GLY A 232 9.60 -1.94 -11.89
N SER A 233 9.17 -1.01 -11.04
CA SER A 233 10.05 0.01 -10.47
C SER A 233 11.19 -0.62 -9.65
N GLY A 234 10.89 -1.59 -8.77
CA GLY A 234 11.89 -2.22 -7.91
C GLY A 234 12.95 -3.01 -8.69
N ILE A 235 12.58 -3.70 -9.76
CA ILE A 235 13.56 -4.33 -10.66
C ILE A 235 14.39 -3.27 -11.37
N GLY A 236 13.77 -2.15 -11.76
CA GLY A 236 14.48 -1.01 -12.36
C GLY A 236 15.58 -0.47 -11.46
N GLU A 237 15.29 -0.21 -10.19
CA GLU A 237 16.26 0.23 -9.18
C GLU A 237 17.41 -0.78 -8.97
N LEU A 238 17.09 -2.08 -8.92
CA LEU A 238 18.11 -3.13 -8.81
C LEU A 238 18.98 -3.25 -10.07
N GLN A 239 18.46 -2.87 -11.24
CA GLN A 239 19.24 -2.78 -12.47
C GLN A 239 20.16 -1.56 -12.47
N GLU A 240 19.70 -0.42 -11.92
CA GLU A 240 20.55 0.77 -11.71
C GLU A 240 21.66 0.53 -10.68
N ALA A 241 21.37 -0.32 -9.68
CA ALA A 241 22.35 -0.78 -8.70
C ALA A 241 23.31 -1.89 -9.21
N ASP A 242 23.26 -2.28 -10.49
CA ASP A 242 24.06 -3.36 -11.11
C ASP A 242 23.86 -4.75 -10.46
N VAL A 243 22.74 -4.98 -9.73
CA VAL A 243 22.43 -6.27 -9.09
C VAL A 243 21.69 -7.21 -10.05
N VAL A 244 20.84 -6.65 -10.90
CA VAL A 244 20.06 -7.38 -11.91
C VAL A 244 20.55 -7.00 -13.29
N SER A 245 20.74 -7.98 -14.16
CA SER A 245 21.13 -7.74 -15.56
C SER A 245 20.10 -6.91 -16.29
N LEU A 246 20.53 -6.19 -17.31
CA LEU A 246 19.68 -5.35 -18.14
C LEU A 246 19.73 -5.85 -19.58
N THR A 247 18.63 -6.46 -20.05
CA THR A 247 18.49 -6.91 -21.44
C THR A 247 17.40 -6.10 -22.14
N PRO A 248 17.75 -5.09 -22.97
CA PRO A 248 16.79 -4.21 -23.59
C PRO A 248 15.98 -4.92 -24.70
N ILE A 249 14.71 -4.54 -24.84
CA ILE A 249 13.81 -5.02 -25.90
C ILE A 249 13.54 -3.85 -26.84
N SER A 250 14.06 -3.93 -28.07
CA SER A 250 13.86 -2.90 -29.08
C SER A 250 12.40 -2.79 -29.50
N GLY A 251 11.87 -1.55 -29.57
CA GLY A 251 10.52 -1.28 -30.07
C GLY A 251 9.37 -1.53 -29.10
N PHE A 252 9.66 -1.87 -27.83
CA PHE A 252 8.63 -2.01 -26.80
C PHE A 252 8.42 -0.66 -26.07
N PRO A 253 7.16 -0.23 -25.85
CA PRO A 253 6.88 1.07 -25.21
C PRO A 253 7.18 1.05 -23.71
N THR A 254 7.63 2.17 -23.17
CA THR A 254 7.68 2.42 -21.73
C THR A 254 6.34 2.97 -21.25
N ILE A 255 5.79 2.41 -20.17
CA ILE A 255 4.53 2.87 -19.56
C ILE A 255 4.78 3.07 -18.06
N ASP A 256 5.16 4.29 -17.68
CA ASP A 256 5.55 4.66 -16.31
C ASP A 256 4.46 4.35 -15.29
N LEU A 257 3.19 4.62 -15.62
CA LEU A 257 2.05 4.33 -14.75
C LEU A 257 1.94 2.85 -14.35
N LEU A 258 2.39 1.96 -15.23
CA LEU A 258 2.36 0.52 -15.00
C LEU A 258 3.72 -0.03 -14.54
N GLY A 259 4.74 0.81 -14.43
CA GLY A 259 6.12 0.36 -14.18
C GLY A 259 6.65 -0.57 -15.28
N ILE A 260 6.13 -0.43 -16.51
CA ILE A 260 6.53 -1.26 -17.64
C ILE A 260 7.72 -0.60 -18.32
N TYR A 261 8.87 -1.26 -18.28
CA TYR A 261 10.09 -0.85 -18.96
C TYR A 261 10.46 -1.89 -20.03
N PRO A 262 11.06 -1.47 -21.16
CA PRO A 262 11.40 -2.36 -22.27
C PRO A 262 12.62 -3.24 -21.96
N ARG A 263 12.57 -4.02 -20.91
CA ARG A 263 13.63 -4.91 -20.40
C ARG A 263 13.07 -6.29 -20.10
N VAL A 264 13.77 -7.34 -20.50
CA VAL A 264 13.31 -8.73 -20.37
C VAL A 264 13.06 -9.10 -18.92
N GLU A 265 14.01 -8.77 -18.03
CA GLU A 265 13.97 -9.12 -16.60
C GLU A 265 12.80 -8.44 -15.89
N ASN A 266 12.55 -7.17 -16.25
CA ASN A 266 11.46 -6.38 -15.72
C ASN A 266 10.09 -6.98 -16.07
N LEU A 267 9.87 -7.25 -17.35
CA LEU A 267 8.62 -7.86 -17.83
C LEU A 267 8.44 -9.29 -17.30
N ALA A 268 9.53 -10.07 -17.19
CA ALA A 268 9.48 -11.41 -16.62
C ALA A 268 9.06 -11.37 -15.14
N ALA A 269 9.64 -10.47 -14.34
CA ALA A 269 9.27 -10.29 -12.93
C ALA A 269 7.79 -9.87 -12.79
N GLN A 270 7.33 -8.93 -13.60
CA GLN A 270 5.93 -8.51 -13.61
C GLN A 270 4.98 -9.65 -14.02
N ALA A 271 5.36 -10.46 -15.00
CA ALA A 271 4.58 -11.64 -15.42
C ALA A 271 4.50 -12.69 -14.29
N ILE A 272 5.60 -12.92 -13.56
CA ILE A 272 5.62 -13.83 -12.40
C ILE A 272 4.70 -13.31 -11.29
N VAL A 273 4.79 -12.04 -10.94
CA VAL A 273 3.94 -11.43 -9.89
C VAL A 273 2.47 -11.48 -10.29
N LEU A 274 2.14 -11.20 -11.55
CA LEU A 274 0.77 -11.31 -12.06
C LEU A 274 0.26 -12.76 -11.97
N ALA A 275 1.09 -13.74 -12.34
CA ALA A 275 0.74 -15.16 -12.22
C ALA A 275 0.49 -15.56 -10.75
N ILE A 276 1.31 -15.06 -9.81
CA ILE A 276 1.12 -15.30 -8.37
C ILE A 276 -0.22 -14.70 -7.90
N ILE A 277 -0.52 -13.44 -8.25
CA ILE A 277 -1.77 -12.75 -7.86
C ILE A 277 -2.99 -13.51 -8.38
N VAL A 278 -2.99 -13.87 -9.67
CA VAL A 278 -4.07 -14.62 -10.31
C VAL A 278 -4.21 -16.02 -9.67
N GLY A 279 -3.10 -16.71 -9.43
CA GLY A 279 -3.09 -18.01 -8.76
C GLY A 279 -3.69 -17.95 -7.35
N LEU A 280 -3.29 -16.97 -6.55
CA LEU A 280 -3.83 -16.75 -5.19
C LEU A 280 -5.32 -16.41 -5.20
N TYR A 281 -5.78 -15.61 -6.17
CA TYR A 281 -7.19 -15.29 -6.34
C TYR A 281 -8.03 -16.55 -6.60
N PHE A 282 -7.64 -17.39 -7.55
CA PHE A 282 -8.35 -18.62 -7.86
C PHE A 282 -8.29 -19.62 -6.71
N PHE A 283 -7.14 -19.75 -6.04
CA PHE A 283 -6.99 -20.61 -4.87
C PHE A 283 -7.90 -20.17 -3.72
N GLY A 284 -7.93 -18.87 -3.41
CA GLY A 284 -8.83 -18.28 -2.39
C GLY A 284 -10.30 -18.54 -2.71
N LYS A 285 -10.72 -18.34 -3.96
CA LYS A 285 -12.09 -18.61 -4.41
C LYS A 285 -12.47 -20.09 -4.29
N ALA A 286 -11.56 -20.99 -4.67
CA ALA A 286 -11.78 -22.44 -4.56
C ALA A 286 -11.89 -22.88 -3.10
N ARG A 287 -11.08 -22.30 -2.19
CA ARG A 287 -11.15 -22.57 -0.76
C ARG A 287 -12.48 -22.14 -0.15
N LEU A 288 -12.94 -20.92 -0.43
CA LEU A 288 -14.22 -20.41 0.07
C LEU A 288 -15.41 -21.25 -0.43
N ALA A 289 -15.37 -21.71 -1.69
CA ALA A 289 -16.39 -22.61 -2.23
C ALA A 289 -16.40 -23.99 -1.52
N ARG A 290 -15.23 -24.54 -1.16
CA ARG A 290 -15.15 -25.78 -0.40
C ARG A 290 -15.67 -25.64 1.04
N GLU A 291 -15.33 -24.54 1.71
CA GLU A 291 -15.81 -24.24 3.06
C GLU A 291 -17.36 -24.08 3.09
N ALA A 292 -17.94 -23.38 2.09
CA ALA A 292 -19.39 -23.25 1.95
C ALA A 292 -20.09 -24.61 1.71
N ALA A 293 -19.50 -25.47 0.86
CA ALA A 293 -20.04 -26.81 0.60
C ALA A 293 -19.93 -27.74 1.82
N ALA A 294 -18.88 -27.59 2.64
CA ALA A 294 -18.71 -28.36 3.87
C ALA A 294 -19.75 -27.94 4.94
N GLN A 295 -20.03 -26.64 5.06
CA GLN A 295 -21.05 -26.14 5.98
C GLN A 295 -22.47 -26.56 5.61
N SER A 296 -22.82 -26.63 4.32
CA SER A 296 -24.13 -27.12 3.88
C SER A 296 -24.34 -28.62 4.20
N ARG A 297 -23.28 -29.41 4.14
CA ARG A 297 -23.34 -30.86 4.48
C ARG A 297 -23.39 -31.16 5.99
N ALA A 298 -22.91 -30.23 6.82
CA ALA A 298 -22.93 -30.38 8.27
C ALA A 298 -24.23 -29.89 8.91
N GLY A 299 -25.06 -29.17 8.13
CA GLY A 299 -26.40 -28.69 8.56
C GLY A 299 -27.58 -29.58 8.14
N GLU A 300 -27.31 -30.64 7.35
CA GLU A 300 -28.23 -31.73 7.04
C GLU A 300 -28.05 -32.90 8.02
#